data_9b0fc8cc1bf04f4e4a0ba7186bea83a3
#
_entry.id   9b0fc8cc1bf04f4e4a0ba7186bea83a3
#
_cell.length_a   1.000
_cell.length_b   1.000
_cell.length_c   1.000
_cell.angle_alpha   90.00
_cell.angle_beta   90.00
_cell.angle_gamma   90.00
#
_symmetry.space_group_name_H-M   'P 1'
#
loop_
_entity.id
_entity.type
_entity.pdbx_description
1 polymer ?
#
loop_
_entity_poly.entity_id
_entity_poly.type
_entity_poly.pdbx_seq_one_letter_code
_entity_poly.pdbx_strand_id
1 'polypeptide(L)'
;MIGIILLLVASFGSVSTNPQNSNLNSSSRTAVISGRARTQLLGRHKFQLHWISWNRWKDFADLTVVERDGKVLIKGRQLKDGDYLEIDGFASQIEEKQFTFQGTIITRVSHKNNGNPCRRDGTMTFKITGKRRYWRLQEMQSPCDETTDYVDIFLR
;
A
#
# COMPACT_ATOMS: atom_id res chain seq x y z
N MET A 1 71.03 33.19 -31.26
CA MET A 1 70.23 32.98 -30.01
C MET A 1 68.80 32.73 -30.43
N ILE A 2 68.35 31.48 -30.29
CA ILE A 2 67.01 31.03 -30.74
C ILE A 2 66.16 30.95 -29.50
N GLY A 3 65.12 31.78 -29.39
CA GLY A 3 64.16 31.78 -28.30
C GLY A 3 63.05 30.76 -28.57
N ILE A 4 62.89 29.78 -27.69
CA ILE A 4 61.81 28.80 -27.74
C ILE A 4 60.63 29.38 -26.97
N ILE A 5 59.50 29.62 -27.69
CA ILE A 5 58.21 29.98 -27.09
C ILE A 5 57.48 28.69 -26.70
N LEU A 6 57.25 28.53 -25.41
CA LEU A 6 56.48 27.41 -24.86
C LEU A 6 54.99 27.79 -24.85
N LEU A 7 54.17 27.13 -25.68
CA LEU A 7 52.71 27.28 -25.68
C LEU A 7 52.13 26.33 -24.60
N LEU A 8 51.54 26.94 -23.57
CA LEU A 8 50.74 26.23 -22.59
C LEU A 8 49.32 26.01 -23.14
N VAL A 9 48.94 24.78 -23.43
CA VAL A 9 47.59 24.42 -23.81
C VAL A 9 46.81 24.09 -22.51
N ALA A 10 45.88 24.96 -22.15
CA ALA A 10 44.96 24.70 -21.03
C ALA A 10 43.83 23.78 -21.50
N SER A 11 43.82 22.55 -21.01
CA SER A 11 42.70 21.62 -21.23
C SER A 11 41.55 21.96 -20.29
N PHE A 12 40.44 22.48 -20.82
CA PHE A 12 39.19 22.61 -20.08
C PHE A 12 38.52 21.25 -20.02
N GLY A 13 38.57 20.60 -18.85
CA GLY A 13 37.82 19.41 -18.56
C GLY A 13 36.32 19.73 -18.46
N SER A 14 35.51 19.20 -19.36
CA SER A 14 34.07 19.28 -19.31
C SER A 14 33.57 18.42 -18.13
N VAL A 15 33.02 19.05 -17.08
CA VAL A 15 32.32 18.37 -16.02
C VAL A 15 30.96 17.91 -16.57
N SER A 16 30.84 16.61 -16.82
CA SER A 16 29.58 15.96 -17.17
C SER A 16 28.72 15.89 -15.94
N THR A 17 27.75 16.76 -15.76
CA THR A 17 26.70 16.65 -14.73
C THR A 17 25.73 15.56 -15.15
N ASN A 18 25.82 14.42 -14.49
CA ASN A 18 24.94 13.29 -14.69
C ASN A 18 23.57 13.56 -14.03
N PRO A 19 22.43 13.67 -14.78
CA PRO A 19 21.11 13.93 -14.23
C PRO A 19 20.43 12.59 -13.82
N GLN A 20 21.04 11.79 -12.93
CA GLN A 20 20.44 10.52 -12.51
C GLN A 20 20.04 10.47 -11.04
N ASN A 21 19.51 11.55 -10.46
CA ASN A 21 19.08 11.48 -9.05
C ASN A 21 17.63 11.89 -8.80
N SER A 22 16.76 11.94 -9.83
CA SER A 22 15.33 12.29 -9.65
C SER A 22 14.39 11.09 -9.49
N ASN A 23 14.84 9.84 -9.72
CA ASN A 23 13.95 8.66 -9.69
C ASN A 23 13.87 7.92 -8.35
N LEU A 24 14.72 8.21 -7.37
CA LEU A 24 14.70 7.52 -6.07
C LEU A 24 13.63 8.06 -5.11
N ASN A 25 13.11 9.26 -5.33
CA ASN A 25 12.07 9.86 -4.47
C ASN A 25 10.64 9.56 -4.92
N SER A 26 10.40 9.05 -6.11
CA SER A 26 9.04 8.73 -6.61
C SER A 26 8.41 7.51 -5.94
N SER A 27 9.20 6.52 -5.53
CA SER A 27 8.68 5.29 -4.89
C SER A 27 8.26 5.49 -3.43
N SER A 28 8.53 6.65 -2.84
CA SER A 28 8.25 6.90 -1.42
C SER A 28 6.95 7.66 -1.17
N ARG A 29 6.30 8.21 -2.19
CA ARG A 29 5.06 9.00 -2.07
C ARG A 29 3.87 8.30 -2.70
N THR A 30 2.65 8.63 -2.23
CA THR A 30 1.41 8.17 -2.84
C THR A 30 1.14 8.93 -4.14
N ALA A 31 1.00 8.22 -5.27
CA ALA A 31 0.54 8.79 -6.52
C ALA A 31 -0.99 8.97 -6.48
N VAL A 32 -1.47 10.21 -6.47
CA VAL A 32 -2.90 10.52 -6.42
C VAL A 32 -3.41 10.85 -7.82
N ILE A 33 -4.14 9.92 -8.44
CA ILE A 33 -4.81 10.10 -9.74
C ILE A 33 -6.19 10.73 -9.53
N SER A 34 -6.91 10.37 -8.46
CA SER A 34 -8.20 10.92 -8.09
C SER A 34 -8.15 11.59 -6.72
N GLY A 35 -8.23 12.92 -6.68
CA GLY A 35 -8.30 13.69 -5.44
C GLY A 35 -9.57 13.40 -4.64
N ARG A 36 -10.70 13.12 -5.32
CA ARG A 36 -11.95 12.69 -4.70
C ARG A 36 -11.79 11.35 -3.98
N ALA A 37 -11.19 10.36 -4.64
CA ALA A 37 -10.95 9.05 -4.06
C ALA A 37 -9.97 9.13 -2.87
N ARG A 38 -8.94 10.01 -2.95
CA ARG A 38 -8.05 10.29 -1.82
C ARG A 38 -8.84 10.82 -0.61
N THR A 39 -9.70 11.82 -0.81
CA THR A 39 -10.54 12.38 0.27
C THR A 39 -11.47 11.31 0.86
N GLN A 40 -12.02 10.43 0.03
CA GLN A 40 -12.87 9.33 0.46
C GLN A 40 -12.08 8.27 1.26
N LEU A 41 -10.83 8.01 0.90
CA LEU A 41 -9.98 7.01 1.56
C LEU A 41 -9.40 7.52 2.90
N LEU A 42 -9.12 8.82 3.05
CA LEU A 42 -8.60 9.37 4.30
C LEU A 42 -9.62 9.29 5.44
N GLY A 43 -9.17 8.95 6.63
CA GLY A 43 -9.96 8.92 7.87
C GLY A 43 -10.09 7.55 8.48
N ARG A 44 -11.15 7.34 9.29
CA ARG A 44 -11.43 6.05 9.94
C ARG A 44 -12.47 5.30 9.13
N HIS A 45 -12.23 4.01 8.93
CA HIS A 45 -13.10 3.09 8.19
C HIS A 45 -13.41 1.88 9.06
N LYS A 46 -14.57 1.26 8.84
CA LYS A 46 -14.78 -0.11 9.30
C LYS A 46 -14.12 -1.07 8.32
N PHE A 47 -13.54 -2.15 8.83
CA PHE A 47 -12.98 -3.20 8.00
C PHE A 47 -13.16 -4.59 8.61
N GLN A 48 -13.06 -5.62 7.77
CA GLN A 48 -13.27 -6.99 8.20
C GLN A 48 -12.47 -8.00 7.36
N LEU A 49 -12.20 -9.16 7.98
CA LEU A 49 -12.04 -10.45 7.30
C LEU A 49 -13.34 -11.23 7.48
N HIS A 50 -13.94 -11.74 6.40
CA HIS A 50 -15.21 -12.46 6.46
C HIS A 50 -15.18 -13.67 7.41
N TRP A 51 -14.06 -14.41 7.46
CA TRP A 51 -13.90 -15.56 8.36
C TRP A 51 -14.08 -15.22 9.85
N ILE A 52 -13.82 -13.95 10.24
CA ILE A 52 -13.94 -13.48 11.62
C ILE A 52 -15.35 -12.92 11.91
N SER A 53 -15.89 -12.12 10.98
CA SER A 53 -17.10 -11.33 11.25
C SER A 53 -18.34 -11.84 10.53
N TRP A 54 -18.23 -12.58 9.41
CA TRP A 54 -19.39 -13.05 8.62
C TRP A 54 -20.39 -11.92 8.32
N ASN A 55 -19.91 -10.73 7.97
CA ASN A 55 -20.71 -9.52 7.73
C ASN A 55 -21.53 -9.03 8.95
N ARG A 56 -21.19 -9.46 10.15
CA ARG A 56 -21.80 -8.91 11.37
C ARG A 56 -21.13 -7.61 11.75
N TRP A 57 -21.82 -6.50 11.52
CA TRP A 57 -21.29 -5.13 11.71
C TRP A 57 -20.64 -4.90 13.08
N LYS A 58 -21.18 -5.51 14.13
CA LYS A 58 -20.64 -5.42 15.49
C LYS A 58 -19.25 -6.03 15.66
N ASP A 59 -18.88 -6.96 14.77
CA ASP A 59 -17.59 -7.65 14.80
C ASP A 59 -16.55 -6.97 13.88
N PHE A 60 -16.93 -5.88 13.19
CA PHE A 60 -16.01 -5.11 12.37
C PHE A 60 -15.08 -4.29 13.25
N ALA A 61 -13.85 -4.14 12.79
CA ALA A 61 -12.84 -3.32 13.47
C ALA A 61 -12.69 -1.94 12.81
N ASP A 62 -11.92 -1.08 13.45
CA ASP A 62 -11.55 0.22 12.91
C ASP A 62 -10.19 0.13 12.20
N LEU A 63 -10.15 0.74 11.01
CA LEU A 63 -8.95 0.95 10.22
C LEU A 63 -8.75 2.46 10.11
N THR A 64 -7.51 2.90 10.27
CA THR A 64 -7.14 4.31 10.18
C THR A 64 -6.31 4.55 8.92
N VAL A 65 -6.69 5.58 8.17
CA VAL A 65 -5.97 6.06 7.00
C VAL A 65 -5.58 7.51 7.20
N VAL A 66 -4.28 7.77 7.24
CA VAL A 66 -3.73 9.13 7.46
C VAL A 66 -2.69 9.45 6.41
N GLU A 67 -2.62 10.73 6.02
CA GLU A 67 -1.53 11.19 5.17
C GLU A 67 -0.43 11.81 6.03
N ARG A 68 0.79 11.37 5.79
CA ARG A 68 2.00 11.92 6.44
C ARG A 68 3.14 11.92 5.41
N ASP A 69 3.81 13.05 5.27
CA ASP A 69 4.97 13.22 4.40
C ASP A 69 4.73 12.79 2.93
N GLY A 70 3.50 13.02 2.45
CA GLY A 70 3.07 12.63 1.10
C GLY A 70 2.77 11.14 0.92
N LYS A 71 2.71 10.36 2.00
CA LYS A 71 2.25 8.96 2.01
C LYS A 71 0.87 8.85 2.65
N VAL A 72 0.00 8.08 2.04
CA VAL A 72 -1.30 7.71 2.62
C VAL A 72 -1.14 6.37 3.33
N LEU A 73 -0.90 6.44 4.64
CA LEU A 73 -0.66 5.29 5.51
C LEU A 73 -1.98 4.63 5.87
N ILE A 74 -2.00 3.29 5.89
CA ILE A 74 -3.18 2.46 6.17
C ILE A 74 -2.81 1.48 7.27
N LYS A 75 -3.53 1.52 8.39
CA LYS A 75 -3.29 0.64 9.52
C LYS A 75 -4.57 0.24 10.24
N GLY A 76 -4.69 -1.04 10.57
CA GLY A 76 -5.83 -1.55 11.33
C GLY A 76 -5.61 -2.96 11.86
N ARG A 77 -6.42 -3.32 12.87
CA ARG A 77 -6.44 -4.67 13.43
C ARG A 77 -7.86 -5.06 13.82
N GLN A 78 -8.33 -6.18 13.31
CA GLN A 78 -9.53 -6.88 13.77
C GLN A 78 -9.10 -8.03 14.66
N LEU A 79 -9.75 -8.22 15.81
CA LEU A 79 -9.47 -9.30 16.74
C LEU A 79 -10.77 -9.82 17.31
N LYS A 80 -10.96 -11.15 17.30
CA LYS A 80 -12.11 -11.81 17.88
C LYS A 80 -11.76 -13.27 18.23
N ASP A 81 -11.94 -13.64 19.47
CA ASP A 81 -11.76 -15.01 19.98
C ASP A 81 -10.39 -15.62 19.61
N GLY A 82 -9.36 -14.78 19.52
CA GLY A 82 -8.00 -15.17 19.11
C GLY A 82 -7.75 -15.14 17.60
N ASP A 83 -8.78 -15.07 16.76
CA ASP A 83 -8.66 -14.87 15.32
C ASP A 83 -8.41 -13.38 15.02
N TYR A 84 -7.58 -13.08 14.03
CA TYR A 84 -7.25 -11.68 13.70
C TYR A 84 -6.95 -11.43 12.23
N LEU A 85 -7.15 -10.18 11.85
CA LEU A 85 -6.69 -9.56 10.62
C LEU A 85 -5.86 -8.33 11.00
N GLU A 86 -4.67 -8.23 10.47
CA GLU A 86 -3.82 -7.03 10.57
C GLU A 86 -3.51 -6.49 9.19
N ILE A 87 -3.51 -5.18 9.05
CA ILE A 87 -3.07 -4.47 7.85
C ILE A 87 -2.15 -3.33 8.26
N ASP A 88 -0.97 -3.24 7.64
CA ASP A 88 0.01 -2.17 7.88
C ASP A 88 0.77 -1.88 6.59
N GLY A 89 0.67 -0.64 6.10
CA GLY A 89 1.32 -0.21 4.88
C GLY A 89 0.83 1.15 4.41
N PHE A 90 0.87 1.37 3.11
CA PHE A 90 0.43 2.63 2.51
C PHE A 90 -0.20 2.41 1.13
N ALA A 91 -1.02 3.36 0.68
CA ALA A 91 -1.48 3.41 -0.69
C ALA A 91 -0.35 3.98 -1.56
N SER A 92 0.18 3.21 -2.49
CA SER A 92 1.19 3.67 -3.46
C SER A 92 0.55 4.45 -4.61
N GLN A 93 -0.69 4.12 -4.97
CA GLN A 93 -1.49 4.81 -5.99
C GLN A 93 -2.96 4.83 -5.60
N ILE A 94 -3.65 5.95 -5.85
CA ILE A 94 -5.09 6.11 -5.58
C ILE A 94 -5.82 6.56 -6.85
N GLU A 95 -6.74 5.73 -7.32
CA GLU A 95 -7.61 5.93 -8.47
C GLU A 95 -9.09 6.04 -8.04
N GLU A 96 -10.00 6.34 -8.97
CA GLU A 96 -11.41 6.63 -8.65
C GLU A 96 -12.13 5.50 -7.87
N LYS A 97 -11.86 4.25 -8.21
CA LYS A 97 -12.53 3.07 -7.59
C LYS A 97 -11.58 2.05 -7.00
N GLN A 98 -10.28 2.33 -7.02
CA GLN A 98 -9.29 1.40 -6.49
C GLN A 98 -8.09 2.15 -5.92
N PHE A 99 -7.35 1.48 -5.08
CA PHE A 99 -6.02 1.91 -4.69
C PHE A 99 -5.08 0.70 -4.65
N THR A 100 -3.83 0.96 -4.99
CA THR A 100 -2.74 0.00 -4.85
C THR A 100 -2.15 0.16 -3.46
N PHE A 101 -2.23 -0.89 -2.67
CA PHE A 101 -1.65 -0.98 -1.33
C PHE A 101 -0.27 -1.62 -1.41
N GLN A 102 0.68 -1.08 -0.68
CA GLN A 102 1.99 -1.68 -0.48
C GLN A 102 2.24 -1.85 1.01
N GLY A 103 2.47 -3.08 1.45
CA GLY A 103 2.64 -3.38 2.87
C GLY A 103 2.40 -4.84 3.19
N THR A 104 1.90 -5.07 4.39
CA THR A 104 1.66 -6.40 4.94
C THR A 104 0.20 -6.55 5.34
N ILE A 105 -0.37 -7.72 5.02
CA ILE A 105 -1.65 -8.20 5.57
C ILE A 105 -1.38 -9.54 6.24
N ILE A 106 -1.77 -9.68 7.51
CA ILE A 106 -1.66 -10.92 8.25
C ILE A 106 -3.05 -11.36 8.67
N THR A 107 -3.42 -12.59 8.33
CA THR A 107 -4.66 -13.23 8.76
C THR A 107 -4.32 -14.43 9.66
N ARG A 108 -5.09 -14.64 10.72
CA ARG A 108 -5.07 -15.87 11.49
C ARG A 108 -6.52 -16.23 11.82
N VAL A 109 -6.91 -17.44 11.43
CA VAL A 109 -8.23 -17.99 11.70
C VAL A 109 -8.05 -19.41 12.20
N SER A 110 -8.60 -19.71 13.37
CA SER A 110 -8.35 -20.96 14.12
C SER A 110 -8.61 -22.23 13.33
N HIS A 111 -9.59 -22.22 12.42
CA HIS A 111 -9.98 -23.35 11.57
C HIS A 111 -9.43 -23.26 10.12
N LYS A 112 -8.47 -22.38 9.85
CA LYS A 112 -7.76 -22.21 8.57
C LYS A 112 -6.27 -22.35 8.78
N ASN A 113 -5.53 -22.79 7.77
CA ASN A 113 -4.07 -22.94 7.82
C ASN A 113 -3.58 -23.60 9.15
N ASN A 114 -4.32 -24.61 9.65
CA ASN A 114 -4.08 -25.26 10.95
C ASN A 114 -4.01 -24.27 12.15
N GLY A 115 -4.69 -23.13 12.06
CA GLY A 115 -4.66 -22.08 13.07
C GLY A 115 -3.38 -21.23 13.08
N ASN A 116 -2.50 -21.41 12.11
CA ASN A 116 -1.28 -20.61 11.97
C ASN A 116 -1.56 -19.28 11.28
N PRO A 117 -0.79 -18.22 11.59
CA PRO A 117 -0.83 -16.97 10.85
C PRO A 117 -0.47 -17.17 9.37
N CYS A 118 -1.16 -16.44 8.50
CA CYS A 118 -0.87 -16.35 7.08
C CYS A 118 -0.52 -14.91 6.72
N ARG A 119 0.64 -14.71 6.09
CA ARG A 119 1.19 -13.41 5.78
C ARG A 119 1.22 -13.16 4.28
N ARG A 120 0.74 -11.99 3.86
CA ARG A 120 0.90 -11.42 2.52
C ARG A 120 1.77 -10.18 2.62
N ASP A 121 2.81 -10.11 1.83
CA ASP A 121 3.68 -8.95 1.71
C ASP A 121 3.74 -8.45 0.28
N GLY A 122 3.95 -7.15 0.12
CA GLY A 122 4.19 -6.53 -1.17
C GLY A 122 3.02 -5.69 -1.68
N THR A 123 2.79 -5.77 -2.99
CA THR A 123 1.79 -4.94 -3.67
C THR A 123 0.48 -5.69 -3.83
N MET A 124 -0.61 -5.07 -3.39
CA MET A 124 -1.96 -5.61 -3.43
C MET A 124 -2.95 -4.54 -3.90
N THR A 125 -4.09 -4.96 -4.44
CA THR A 125 -5.11 -4.06 -4.98
C THR A 125 -6.38 -4.13 -4.15
N PHE A 126 -6.88 -2.97 -3.73
CA PHE A 126 -8.21 -2.83 -3.14
C PHE A 126 -9.14 -2.11 -4.13
N LYS A 127 -10.29 -2.73 -4.47
CA LYS A 127 -11.18 -2.24 -5.52
C LYS A 127 -12.65 -2.27 -5.13
N ILE A 128 -13.37 -1.21 -5.52
CA ILE A 128 -14.84 -1.17 -5.51
C ILE A 128 -15.33 -1.74 -6.84
N THR A 129 -16.16 -2.79 -6.78
CA THR A 129 -16.78 -3.38 -7.99
C THR A 129 -18.30 -3.26 -7.91
N GLY A 130 -18.92 -2.94 -9.04
CA GLY A 130 -20.38 -2.79 -9.14
C GLY A 130 -20.90 -1.71 -8.20
N LYS A 131 -21.96 -2.02 -7.45
CA LYS A 131 -22.63 -1.11 -6.50
C LYS A 131 -22.14 -1.25 -5.05
N ARG A 132 -20.99 -1.91 -4.83
CA ARG A 132 -20.44 -2.12 -3.49
C ARG A 132 -20.03 -0.80 -2.84
N ARG A 133 -20.19 -0.74 -1.52
CA ARG A 133 -19.78 0.40 -0.70
C ARG A 133 -18.55 0.08 0.15
N TYR A 134 -17.62 -0.69 -0.43
CA TYR A 134 -16.35 -1.06 0.20
C TYR A 134 -15.31 -1.38 -0.88
N TRP A 135 -14.07 -1.16 -0.54
CA TRP A 135 -12.92 -1.69 -1.29
C TRP A 135 -12.65 -3.12 -0.83
N ARG A 136 -12.55 -4.04 -1.77
CA ARG A 136 -12.18 -5.45 -1.52
C ARG A 136 -10.79 -5.73 -2.03
N LEU A 137 -9.98 -6.42 -1.23
CA LEU A 137 -8.72 -7.02 -1.65
C LEU A 137 -8.97 -7.91 -2.89
N GLN A 138 -8.17 -7.71 -3.96
CA GLN A 138 -8.33 -8.49 -5.20
C GLN A 138 -7.49 -9.77 -5.19
N GLU A 139 -6.37 -9.77 -4.50
CA GLU A 139 -5.53 -10.96 -4.27
C GLU A 139 -6.14 -11.81 -3.15
N MET A 140 -7.37 -12.30 -3.41
CA MET A 140 -8.21 -12.98 -2.40
C MET A 140 -7.73 -14.39 -2.05
N GLN A 141 -7.00 -15.07 -2.96
CA GLN A 141 -6.48 -16.41 -2.66
C GLN A 141 -5.49 -16.35 -1.50
N SER A 142 -5.70 -17.18 -0.49
CA SER A 142 -4.75 -17.31 0.62
C SER A 142 -3.42 -17.87 0.10
N PRO A 143 -2.27 -17.28 0.46
CA PRO A 143 -0.97 -17.85 0.08
C PRO A 143 -0.56 -19.06 0.93
N CYS A 144 -1.31 -19.38 1.96
CA CYS A 144 -0.97 -20.42 2.93
C CYS A 144 -1.86 -21.68 2.84
N ASP A 145 -3.02 -21.55 2.22
CA ASP A 145 -3.99 -22.63 2.00
C ASP A 145 -4.88 -22.34 0.78
N GLU A 146 -5.80 -23.23 0.45
CA GLU A 146 -6.69 -23.08 -0.71
C GLU A 146 -7.94 -22.23 -0.43
N THR A 147 -7.94 -21.41 0.63
CA THR A 147 -9.11 -20.62 1.00
C THR A 147 -9.12 -19.24 0.35
N THR A 148 -10.32 -18.65 0.25
CA THR A 148 -10.51 -17.29 -0.25
C THR A 148 -10.72 -16.35 0.91
N ASP A 149 -9.85 -15.37 1.06
CA ASP A 149 -9.92 -14.33 2.09
C ASP A 149 -10.61 -13.08 1.55
N TYR A 150 -11.81 -12.78 2.03
CA TYR A 150 -12.49 -11.53 1.73
C TYR A 150 -12.12 -10.48 2.80
N VAL A 151 -11.17 -9.62 2.44
CA VAL A 151 -10.77 -8.45 3.24
C VAL A 151 -11.45 -7.23 2.65
N ASP A 152 -12.34 -6.60 3.41
CA ASP A 152 -13.14 -5.45 2.99
C ASP A 152 -12.88 -4.23 3.86
N ILE A 153 -12.70 -3.06 3.23
CA ILE A 153 -12.61 -1.74 3.85
C ILE A 153 -13.83 -0.94 3.43
N PHE A 154 -14.71 -0.58 4.37
CA PHE A 154 -16.00 0.05 4.08
C PHE A 154 -15.86 1.56 3.87
N LEU A 155 -16.62 2.08 2.91
CA LEU A 155 -16.80 3.52 2.73
C LEU A 155 -17.53 4.12 3.94
N ARG A 156 -17.19 5.34 4.27
CA ARG A 156 -17.88 6.12 5.32
C ARG A 156 -19.24 6.59 4.84
#